data_b0fc4c54538c01e8aaeb0765a4d2b383
#
_entry.id   b0fc4c54538c01e8aaeb0765a4d2b383
#
_cell.length_a   1.000
_cell.length_b   1.000
_cell.length_c   1.000
_cell.angle_alpha   90.00
_cell.angle_beta   90.00
_cell.angle_gamma   90.00
#
_symmetry.space_group_name_H-M   'P 1'
#
loop_
_entity.id
_entity.type
_entity.pdbx_description
1 polymer ?
#
loop_
_entity_poly.entity_id
_entity_poly.type
_entity_poly.pdbx_seq_one_letter_code
_entity_poly.pdbx_strand_id
1 'polypeptide(L)'
;FCNETLRPEFYVGEWNYEKCRKHSIFMSQGYNSIKGMHYMLEALNIIKRFYPDVKLYVTGTSPLSRNWIEKQKRPVYVNYLEKLIRQYSLENSIVFLGSLNAEEMKEQYLLANVFASPSSIENSPNSVGEAMILGTPVVSSDVGGVKNMLTHNEEGFLYQHDAPYMLAFYVMELFENKEKCFEFSKNAKQHAKTTHDANQNLSALIDIYRSIAQKIER
;
A
#
# COMPACT_ATOMS: atom_id res chain seq x y z
N PHE A 1 -2.89 -3.73 24.02
CA PHE A 1 -2.59 -4.22 22.68
C PHE A 1 -1.07 -4.18 22.43
N CYS A 2 -0.59 -4.89 21.45
CA CYS A 2 0.79 -4.88 21.02
C CYS A 2 0.82 -4.66 19.49
N ASN A 3 1.72 -3.82 19.02
CA ASN A 3 1.92 -3.61 17.59
C ASN A 3 2.68 -4.80 16.96
N GLU A 4 2.53 -4.98 15.66
CA GLU A 4 3.24 -6.01 14.93
C GLU A 4 4.65 -5.57 14.57
N THR A 5 5.59 -6.52 14.60
CA THR A 5 6.95 -6.35 14.09
C THR A 5 6.95 -6.67 12.60
N LEU A 6 7.59 -5.81 11.80
CA LEU A 6 7.73 -6.01 10.37
C LEU A 6 8.83 -7.05 10.06
N ARG A 7 8.87 -7.52 8.81
CA ARG A 7 9.93 -8.39 8.34
C ARG A 7 11.28 -7.67 8.38
N PRO A 8 12.39 -8.38 8.74
CA PRO A 8 13.70 -7.75 8.97
C PRO A 8 14.23 -6.91 7.81
N GLU A 9 13.92 -7.30 6.58
CA GLU A 9 14.37 -6.65 5.35
C GLU A 9 13.93 -5.19 5.26
N PHE A 10 12.79 -4.84 5.86
CA PHE A 10 12.22 -3.48 5.77
C PHE A 10 12.84 -2.48 6.75
N TYR A 11 13.62 -2.94 7.74
CA TYR A 11 14.33 -2.02 8.65
C TYR A 11 15.61 -1.44 8.02
N VAL A 12 16.00 -1.95 6.85
CA VAL A 12 17.20 -1.52 6.11
C VAL A 12 16.78 -0.91 4.78
N GLY A 13 17.14 0.33 4.56
CA GLY A 13 16.84 1.07 3.34
C GLY A 13 16.18 2.41 3.64
N GLU A 14 16.18 3.27 2.64
CA GLU A 14 15.59 4.59 2.73
C GLU A 14 15.10 5.05 1.36
N TRP A 15 13.84 5.41 1.31
CA TRP A 15 13.24 6.00 0.12
C TRP A 15 13.92 7.32 -0.24
N ASN A 16 14.08 7.56 -1.53
CA ASN A 16 14.71 8.78 -2.03
C ASN A 16 13.98 9.26 -3.26
N TYR A 17 13.50 10.50 -3.22
CA TYR A 17 12.75 11.11 -4.30
C TYR A 17 13.49 11.13 -5.63
N GLU A 18 14.83 11.35 -5.62
CA GLU A 18 15.63 11.42 -6.84
C GLU A 18 15.87 10.04 -7.48
N LYS A 19 15.64 8.97 -6.72
CA LYS A 19 15.82 7.59 -7.17
C LYS A 19 14.52 6.89 -7.52
N CYS A 20 13.38 7.43 -7.08
CA CYS A 20 12.10 6.83 -7.39
C CYS A 20 11.72 7.00 -8.88
N ARG A 21 10.92 6.10 -9.39
CA ARG A 21 10.32 6.22 -10.72
C ARG A 21 9.25 7.31 -10.66
N LYS A 22 9.43 8.38 -11.41
CA LYS A 22 8.42 9.45 -11.49
C LYS A 22 7.08 8.91 -11.95
N HIS A 23 6.01 9.47 -11.43
CA HIS A 23 4.62 9.12 -11.73
C HIS A 23 4.33 7.62 -11.56
N SER A 24 4.99 6.98 -10.60
CA SER A 24 4.77 5.57 -10.31
C SER A 24 4.02 5.36 -8.99
N ILE A 25 3.10 4.43 -9.02
CA ILE A 25 2.30 3.99 -7.88
C ILE A 25 2.65 2.53 -7.62
N PHE A 26 2.94 2.17 -6.39
CA PHE A 26 3.07 0.78 -5.98
C PHE A 26 1.87 0.35 -5.13
N MET A 27 1.36 -0.84 -5.39
CA MET A 27 0.31 -1.49 -4.62
C MET A 27 0.74 -2.92 -4.29
N SER A 28 0.81 -3.25 -3.02
CA SER A 28 1.39 -4.51 -2.55
C SER A 28 0.54 -5.75 -2.82
N GLN A 29 -0.74 -5.60 -3.18
CA GLN A 29 -1.64 -6.73 -3.43
C GLN A 29 -2.85 -6.31 -4.26
N GLY A 30 -2.99 -6.89 -5.47
CA GLY A 30 -4.07 -6.54 -6.40
C GLY A 30 -5.18 -7.61 -6.58
N TYR A 31 -4.99 -8.81 -6.05
CA TYR A 31 -5.84 -9.96 -6.43
C TYR A 31 -7.06 -10.18 -5.52
N ASN A 32 -7.00 -9.72 -4.28
CA ASN A 32 -8.10 -9.84 -3.32
C ASN A 32 -9.02 -8.62 -3.42
N SER A 33 -10.34 -8.85 -3.50
CA SER A 33 -11.32 -7.77 -3.62
C SER A 33 -11.31 -6.77 -2.48
N ILE A 34 -11.04 -7.22 -1.26
CA ILE A 34 -10.94 -6.33 -0.10
C ILE A 34 -9.75 -5.37 -0.16
N LYS A 35 -8.75 -5.68 -1.00
CA LYS A 35 -7.58 -4.80 -1.20
C LYS A 35 -7.82 -3.66 -2.19
N GLY A 36 -9.00 -3.60 -2.80
CA GLY A 36 -9.48 -2.42 -3.50
C GLY A 36 -8.82 -2.12 -4.86
N MET A 37 -8.29 -3.13 -5.56
CA MET A 37 -7.70 -2.93 -6.89
C MET A 37 -8.66 -2.24 -7.87
N HIS A 38 -9.96 -2.50 -7.77
CA HIS A 38 -10.97 -1.84 -8.60
C HIS A 38 -11.03 -0.33 -8.35
N TYR A 39 -10.93 0.14 -7.10
CA TYR A 39 -10.83 1.57 -6.78
C TYR A 39 -9.53 2.17 -7.31
N MET A 40 -8.42 1.41 -7.23
CA MET A 40 -7.15 1.86 -7.82
C MET A 40 -7.25 2.02 -9.34
N LEU A 41 -7.96 1.13 -10.05
CA LEU A 41 -8.17 1.25 -11.49
C LEU A 41 -9.01 2.48 -11.87
N GLU A 42 -10.04 2.78 -11.08
CA GLU A 42 -10.85 4.00 -11.26
C GLU A 42 -10.02 5.26 -11.02
N ALA A 43 -9.21 5.29 -9.95
CA ALA A 43 -8.28 6.38 -9.67
C ALA A 43 -7.23 6.52 -10.78
N LEU A 44 -6.66 5.42 -11.24
CA LEU A 44 -5.66 5.41 -12.31
C LEU A 44 -6.22 5.95 -13.63
N ASN A 45 -7.49 5.68 -13.94
CA ASN A 45 -8.17 6.27 -15.10
C ASN A 45 -8.29 7.80 -14.99
N ILE A 46 -8.45 8.34 -13.78
CA ILE A 46 -8.44 9.79 -13.56
C ILE A 46 -7.03 10.33 -13.71
N ILE A 47 -6.04 9.75 -13.01
CA ILE A 47 -4.65 10.19 -12.99
C ILE A 47 -4.06 10.20 -14.41
N LYS A 48 -4.32 9.16 -15.21
CA LYS A 48 -3.80 9.03 -16.58
C LYS A 48 -4.18 10.19 -17.50
N ARG A 49 -5.26 10.92 -17.23
CA ARG A 49 -5.67 12.09 -18.01
C ARG A 49 -4.72 13.27 -17.85
N PHE A 50 -4.07 13.35 -16.67
CA PHE A 50 -3.13 14.42 -16.31
C PHE A 50 -1.67 13.95 -16.44
N TYR A 51 -1.43 12.66 -16.19
CA TYR A 51 -0.12 11.99 -16.25
C TYR A 51 -0.19 10.78 -17.19
N PRO A 52 -0.08 10.98 -18.52
CA PRO A 52 -0.20 9.89 -19.50
C PRO A 52 0.86 8.80 -19.35
N ASP A 53 1.99 9.12 -18.71
CA ASP A 53 3.12 8.23 -18.42
C ASP A 53 2.97 7.46 -17.10
N VAL A 54 1.89 7.69 -16.34
CA VAL A 54 1.67 7.02 -15.04
C VAL A 54 1.74 5.51 -15.14
N LYS A 55 2.43 4.88 -14.17
CA LYS A 55 2.54 3.42 -14.04
C LYS A 55 2.11 2.95 -12.67
N LEU A 56 1.20 1.99 -12.66
CA LEU A 56 0.85 1.21 -11.47
C LEU A 56 1.66 -0.09 -11.49
N TYR A 57 2.50 -0.28 -10.49
CA TYR A 57 3.19 -1.53 -10.20
C TYR A 57 2.40 -2.28 -9.14
N VAL A 58 1.99 -3.51 -9.42
CA VAL A 58 1.16 -4.29 -8.49
C VAL A 58 1.62 -5.74 -8.42
N THR A 59 1.68 -6.31 -7.21
CA THR A 59 1.99 -7.73 -7.05
C THR A 59 0.79 -8.59 -7.41
N GLY A 60 1.07 -9.80 -7.84
CA GLY A 60 0.07 -10.75 -8.30
C GLY A 60 0.08 -10.96 -9.81
N THR A 61 -0.71 -11.91 -10.24
CA THR A 61 -0.80 -12.32 -11.65
C THR A 61 -1.70 -11.36 -12.43
N SER A 62 -1.35 -11.08 -13.67
CA SER A 62 -2.19 -10.25 -14.56
C SER A 62 -3.58 -10.87 -14.76
N PRO A 63 -4.67 -10.09 -14.59
CA PRO A 63 -6.01 -10.53 -14.93
C PRO A 63 -6.26 -10.56 -16.45
N LEU A 64 -5.35 -10.02 -17.24
CA LEU A 64 -5.48 -10.01 -18.70
C LEU A 64 -5.19 -11.41 -19.26
N SER A 65 -6.20 -12.06 -19.81
CA SER A 65 -6.03 -13.34 -20.49
C SER A 65 -6.51 -13.29 -21.92
N ARG A 66 -5.80 -14.01 -22.76
CA ARG A 66 -6.20 -14.25 -24.16
C ARG A 66 -7.04 -15.53 -24.30
N ASN A 67 -7.05 -16.40 -23.28
CA ASN A 67 -7.72 -17.71 -23.32
C ASN A 67 -9.09 -17.65 -22.64
N TRP A 68 -10.17 -17.88 -23.40
CA TRP A 68 -11.54 -17.87 -22.89
C TRP A 68 -11.85 -19.00 -21.89
N ILE A 69 -11.18 -20.17 -22.01
CA ILE A 69 -11.33 -21.30 -21.08
C ILE A 69 -10.80 -20.94 -19.70
N GLU A 70 -9.67 -20.23 -19.66
CA GLU A 70 -9.13 -19.72 -18.42
C GLU A 70 -10.08 -18.71 -17.76
N LYS A 71 -10.73 -17.87 -18.54
CA LYS A 71 -11.70 -16.89 -18.03
C LYS A 71 -12.87 -17.52 -17.29
N GLN A 72 -13.35 -18.67 -17.75
CA GLN A 72 -14.46 -19.36 -17.08
C GLN A 72 -14.08 -19.98 -15.73
N LYS A 73 -12.82 -20.31 -15.53
CA LYS A 73 -12.30 -20.92 -14.29
C LYS A 73 -11.83 -19.92 -13.25
N ARG A 74 -11.79 -18.63 -13.58
CA ARG A 74 -11.28 -17.58 -12.67
C ARG A 74 -12.36 -17.07 -11.73
N PRO A 75 -11.95 -16.53 -10.57
CA PRO A 75 -12.87 -15.79 -9.72
C PRO A 75 -13.56 -14.64 -10.47
N VAL A 76 -14.83 -14.40 -10.16
CA VAL A 76 -15.63 -13.33 -10.79
C VAL A 76 -14.95 -11.97 -10.68
N TYR A 77 -14.32 -11.70 -9.55
CA TYR A 77 -13.59 -10.46 -9.31
C TYR A 77 -12.45 -10.23 -10.32
N VAL A 78 -11.71 -11.27 -10.69
CA VAL A 78 -10.63 -11.17 -11.68
C VAL A 78 -11.16 -10.80 -13.06
N ASN A 79 -12.30 -11.35 -13.45
CA ASN A 79 -12.97 -10.98 -14.69
C ASN A 79 -13.48 -9.52 -14.65
N TYR A 80 -13.92 -9.08 -13.48
CA TYR A 80 -14.32 -7.68 -13.28
C TYR A 80 -13.11 -6.72 -13.43
N LEU A 81 -11.96 -7.06 -12.85
CA LEU A 81 -10.73 -6.28 -13.03
C LEU A 81 -10.30 -6.22 -14.50
N GLU A 82 -10.34 -7.34 -15.23
CA GLU A 82 -10.04 -7.35 -16.68
C GLU A 82 -10.98 -6.41 -17.43
N LYS A 83 -12.28 -6.44 -17.12
CA LYS A 83 -13.28 -5.54 -17.72
C LYS A 83 -12.91 -4.06 -17.49
N LEU A 84 -12.59 -3.68 -16.25
CA LEU A 84 -12.20 -2.30 -15.92
C LEU A 84 -10.93 -1.86 -16.63
N ILE A 85 -9.90 -2.72 -16.67
CA ILE A 85 -8.63 -2.43 -17.35
C ILE A 85 -8.88 -2.12 -18.83
N ARG A 86 -9.70 -2.93 -19.51
CA ARG A 86 -10.06 -2.72 -20.90
C ARG A 86 -10.95 -1.49 -21.12
N GLN A 87 -11.95 -1.32 -20.26
CA GLN A 87 -12.89 -0.19 -20.31
C GLN A 87 -12.16 1.16 -20.21
N TYR A 88 -11.13 1.22 -19.37
CA TYR A 88 -10.34 2.42 -19.13
C TYR A 88 -9.05 2.48 -19.97
N SER A 89 -8.82 1.49 -20.85
CA SER A 89 -7.61 1.38 -21.68
C SER A 89 -6.32 1.49 -20.87
N LEU A 90 -6.25 0.75 -19.75
CA LEU A 90 -5.14 0.81 -18.78
C LEU A 90 -4.06 -0.27 -19.00
N GLU A 91 -4.16 -1.09 -20.04
CA GLU A 91 -3.25 -2.22 -20.30
C GLU A 91 -1.78 -1.81 -20.27
N ASN A 92 -1.47 -0.64 -20.81
CA ASN A 92 -0.12 -0.10 -20.86
C ASN A 92 0.28 0.69 -19.61
N SER A 93 -0.65 0.96 -18.69
CA SER A 93 -0.41 1.73 -17.46
C SER A 93 -0.18 0.85 -16.25
N ILE A 94 -0.30 -0.48 -16.37
CA ILE A 94 -0.18 -1.42 -15.25
C ILE A 94 0.94 -2.42 -15.53
N VAL A 95 1.79 -2.62 -14.53
CA VAL A 95 2.86 -3.63 -14.52
C VAL A 95 2.54 -4.65 -13.42
N PHE A 96 2.19 -5.88 -13.82
CA PHE A 96 1.98 -6.98 -12.88
C PHE A 96 3.31 -7.66 -12.59
N LEU A 97 3.71 -7.66 -11.32
CA LEU A 97 5.05 -8.08 -10.88
C LEU A 97 5.12 -9.58 -10.51
N GLY A 98 3.97 -10.28 -10.51
CA GLY A 98 3.94 -11.66 -10.02
C GLY A 98 4.08 -11.73 -8.49
N SER A 99 4.59 -12.86 -8.00
CA SER A 99 4.90 -13.04 -6.58
C SER A 99 6.30 -12.52 -6.30
N LEU A 100 6.44 -11.69 -5.28
CA LEU A 100 7.72 -11.11 -4.85
C LEU A 100 8.10 -11.64 -3.46
N ASN A 101 9.39 -11.87 -3.24
CA ASN A 101 9.93 -12.07 -1.90
C ASN A 101 10.09 -10.74 -1.15
N ALA A 102 10.58 -10.77 0.10
CA ALA A 102 10.65 -9.59 0.95
C ALA A 102 11.61 -8.51 0.41
N GLU A 103 12.77 -8.90 -0.11
CA GLU A 103 13.73 -7.98 -0.73
C GLU A 103 13.17 -7.33 -2.00
N GLU A 104 12.57 -8.12 -2.89
CA GLU A 104 11.92 -7.63 -4.10
C GLU A 104 10.76 -6.68 -3.78
N MET A 105 9.97 -6.99 -2.74
CA MET A 105 8.91 -6.10 -2.24
C MET A 105 9.49 -4.77 -1.76
N LYS A 106 10.53 -4.81 -0.93
CA LYS A 106 11.25 -3.62 -0.45
C LYS A 106 11.73 -2.75 -1.60
N GLU A 107 12.32 -3.34 -2.62
CA GLU A 107 12.75 -2.61 -3.81
C GLU A 107 11.59 -1.88 -4.50
N GLN A 108 10.41 -2.49 -4.60
CA GLN A 108 9.26 -1.81 -5.20
C GLN A 108 8.79 -0.61 -4.38
N TYR A 109 8.78 -0.70 -3.03
CA TYR A 109 8.51 0.46 -2.18
C TYR A 109 9.53 1.58 -2.42
N LEU A 110 10.83 1.26 -2.43
CA LEU A 110 11.90 2.25 -2.60
C LEU A 110 11.89 2.92 -3.97
N LEU A 111 11.43 2.22 -5.00
CA LEU A 111 11.35 2.72 -6.37
C LEU A 111 10.02 3.42 -6.67
N ALA A 112 9.02 3.30 -5.84
CA ALA A 112 7.74 3.96 -6.05
C ALA A 112 7.79 5.45 -5.70
N ASN A 113 7.09 6.28 -6.47
CA ASN A 113 6.84 7.66 -6.08
C ASN A 113 5.82 7.71 -4.94
N VAL A 114 4.79 6.86 -5.02
CA VAL A 114 3.72 6.75 -4.02
C VAL A 114 3.38 5.28 -3.80
N PHE A 115 3.21 4.90 -2.54
CA PHE A 115 2.55 3.64 -2.18
C PHE A 115 1.06 3.87 -1.96
N ALA A 116 0.20 3.09 -2.63
CA ALA A 116 -1.25 3.17 -2.49
C ALA A 116 -1.83 1.91 -1.83
N SER A 117 -2.66 2.11 -0.80
CA SER A 117 -3.41 1.06 -0.12
C SER A 117 -4.91 1.34 -0.13
N PRO A 118 -5.63 1.00 -1.23
CA PRO A 118 -7.03 1.33 -1.41
C PRO A 118 -7.98 0.28 -0.82
N SER A 119 -7.61 -0.35 0.27
CA SER A 119 -8.36 -1.43 0.88
C SER A 119 -9.75 -1.00 1.39
N SER A 120 -10.74 -1.89 1.31
CA SER A 120 -12.07 -1.66 1.89
C SER A 120 -12.14 -2.05 3.37
N ILE A 121 -11.27 -2.97 3.78
CA ILE A 121 -11.18 -3.46 5.16
C ILE A 121 -9.71 -3.73 5.48
N GLU A 122 -9.25 -3.22 6.59
CA GLU A 122 -7.93 -3.53 7.16
C GLU A 122 -8.04 -3.62 8.68
N ASN A 123 -7.17 -4.41 9.27
CA ASN A 123 -6.99 -4.42 10.72
C ASN A 123 -5.78 -3.56 11.09
N SER A 124 -4.58 -4.06 10.80
CA SER A 124 -3.30 -3.36 10.94
C SER A 124 -2.41 -3.78 9.75
N PRO A 125 -2.48 -3.05 8.61
CA PRO A 125 -1.86 -3.50 7.38
C PRO A 125 -0.33 -3.36 7.41
N ASN A 126 0.39 -4.47 7.50
CA ASN A 126 1.85 -4.49 7.45
C ASN A 126 2.40 -3.73 6.23
N SER A 127 1.69 -3.76 5.11
CA SER A 127 2.10 -3.05 3.90
C SER A 127 2.17 -1.52 4.06
N VAL A 128 1.31 -0.93 4.89
CA VAL A 128 1.40 0.49 5.27
C VAL A 128 2.60 0.71 6.18
N GLY A 129 2.79 -0.13 7.20
CA GLY A 129 3.97 -0.07 8.07
C GLY A 129 5.29 -0.24 7.32
N GLU A 130 5.34 -1.17 6.35
CA GLU A 130 6.50 -1.39 5.47
C GLU A 130 6.82 -0.15 4.61
N ALA A 131 5.80 0.51 4.04
CA ALA A 131 5.98 1.77 3.31
C ALA A 131 6.49 2.88 4.23
N MET A 132 5.88 3.04 5.41
CA MET A 132 6.22 4.07 6.38
C MET A 132 7.66 3.92 6.89
N ILE A 133 8.09 2.71 7.27
CA ILE A 133 9.44 2.49 7.83
C ILE A 133 10.54 2.72 6.79
N LEU A 134 10.26 2.47 5.52
CA LEU A 134 11.13 2.81 4.39
C LEU A 134 11.09 4.29 4.02
N GLY A 135 10.04 5.01 4.43
CA GLY A 135 9.82 6.42 4.11
C GLY A 135 9.16 6.63 2.74
N THR A 136 8.57 5.61 2.15
CA THR A 136 7.80 5.76 0.90
C THR A 136 6.52 6.53 1.17
N PRO A 137 6.20 7.63 0.45
CA PRO A 137 4.98 8.39 0.65
C PRO A 137 3.72 7.53 0.49
N VAL A 138 2.80 7.61 1.44
CA VAL A 138 1.62 6.74 1.54
C VAL A 138 0.34 7.49 1.23
N VAL A 139 -0.51 6.88 0.40
CA VAL A 139 -1.93 7.23 0.27
C VAL A 139 -2.75 5.99 0.59
N SER A 140 -3.54 6.03 1.66
CA SER A 140 -4.32 4.89 2.13
C SER A 140 -5.78 5.24 2.36
N SER A 141 -6.66 4.27 2.18
CA SER A 141 -8.04 4.38 2.65
C SER A 141 -8.08 4.47 4.18
N ASP A 142 -8.98 5.30 4.73
CA ASP A 142 -9.26 5.40 6.17
C ASP A 142 -10.20 4.27 6.61
N VAL A 143 -9.65 3.07 6.79
CA VAL A 143 -10.41 1.89 7.18
C VAL A 143 -9.73 1.16 8.35
N GLY A 144 -10.53 0.65 9.26
CA GLY A 144 -10.07 -0.15 10.40
C GLY A 144 -8.98 0.53 11.23
N GLY A 145 -7.84 -0.14 11.39
CA GLY A 145 -6.72 0.34 12.20
C GLY A 145 -5.74 1.28 11.47
N VAL A 146 -5.94 1.58 10.19
CA VAL A 146 -4.99 2.41 9.41
C VAL A 146 -4.78 3.78 10.05
N LYS A 147 -5.84 4.43 10.53
CA LYS A 147 -5.76 5.73 11.22
C LYS A 147 -4.97 5.73 12.53
N ASN A 148 -4.70 4.55 13.10
CA ASN A 148 -3.83 4.43 14.27
C ASN A 148 -2.36 4.26 13.88
N MET A 149 -2.07 4.02 12.61
CA MET A 149 -0.73 3.84 12.07
C MET A 149 -0.23 5.07 11.33
N LEU A 150 -1.13 5.83 10.68
CA LEU A 150 -0.80 6.92 9.78
C LEU A 150 -1.64 8.16 10.12
N THR A 151 -1.00 9.27 10.41
CA THR A 151 -1.66 10.56 10.65
C THR A 151 -1.87 11.29 9.31
N HIS A 152 -3.15 11.61 9.02
CA HIS A 152 -3.51 12.31 7.78
C HIS A 152 -2.83 13.67 7.67
N ASN A 153 -2.26 13.96 6.50
CA ASN A 153 -1.58 15.21 6.13
C ASN A 153 -0.31 15.55 6.96
N GLU A 154 0.17 14.59 7.76
CA GLU A 154 1.44 14.70 8.50
C GLU A 154 2.44 13.62 8.10
N GLU A 155 1.94 12.40 7.86
CA GLU A 155 2.73 11.19 7.58
C GLU A 155 2.34 10.53 6.25
N GLY A 156 1.23 10.97 5.69
CA GLY A 156 0.63 10.47 4.45
C GLY A 156 -0.77 11.02 4.28
N PHE A 157 -1.47 10.52 3.28
CA PHE A 157 -2.87 10.88 3.08
C PHE A 157 -3.80 9.71 3.39
N LEU A 158 -4.87 10.01 4.15
CA LEU A 158 -6.01 9.13 4.37
C LEU A 158 -7.21 9.66 3.58
N TYR A 159 -7.98 8.76 2.98
CA TYR A 159 -9.18 9.10 2.22
C TYR A 159 -10.29 8.07 2.45
N GLN A 160 -11.54 8.44 2.19
CA GLN A 160 -12.69 7.55 2.28
C GLN A 160 -12.58 6.43 1.23
N HIS A 161 -12.67 5.15 1.65
CA HIS A 161 -12.30 3.98 0.84
C HIS A 161 -13.03 3.85 -0.51
N ASP A 162 -14.26 4.33 -0.62
CA ASP A 162 -15.09 4.30 -1.83
C ASP A 162 -15.03 5.61 -2.64
N ALA A 163 -13.97 6.42 -2.42
CA ALA A 163 -13.74 7.68 -3.11
C ALA A 163 -12.48 7.64 -4.01
N PRO A 164 -12.51 6.91 -5.14
CA PRO A 164 -11.35 6.79 -6.03
C PRO A 164 -10.86 8.13 -6.58
N TYR A 165 -11.73 9.13 -6.68
CA TYR A 165 -11.36 10.49 -7.05
C TYR A 165 -10.48 11.17 -6.00
N MET A 166 -10.68 10.90 -4.69
CA MET A 166 -9.81 11.39 -3.62
C MET A 166 -8.46 10.67 -3.62
N LEU A 167 -8.45 9.35 -3.87
CA LEU A 167 -7.21 8.61 -4.09
C LEU A 167 -6.41 9.24 -5.24
N ALA A 168 -7.07 9.52 -6.38
CA ALA A 168 -6.42 10.15 -7.52
C ALA A 168 -5.87 11.53 -7.17
N PHE A 169 -6.66 12.36 -6.48
CA PHE A 169 -6.27 13.69 -6.06
C PHE A 169 -5.00 13.66 -5.19
N TYR A 170 -4.96 12.85 -4.14
CA TYR A 170 -3.81 12.77 -3.24
C TYR A 170 -2.57 12.16 -3.89
N VAL A 171 -2.74 11.20 -4.79
CA VAL A 171 -1.61 10.67 -5.58
C VAL A 171 -1.00 11.76 -6.47
N MET A 172 -1.84 12.53 -7.17
CA MET A 172 -1.36 13.63 -8.03
C MET A 172 -0.70 14.74 -7.21
N GLU A 173 -1.23 15.06 -6.01
CA GLU A 173 -0.60 16.01 -5.11
C GLU A 173 0.84 15.58 -4.74
N LEU A 174 1.07 14.30 -4.45
CA LEU A 174 2.41 13.78 -4.16
C LEU A 174 3.31 13.73 -5.41
N PHE A 175 2.75 13.64 -6.61
CA PHE A 175 3.54 13.76 -7.83
C PHE A 175 4.08 15.16 -8.05
N GLU A 176 3.35 16.19 -7.63
CA GLU A 176 3.67 17.61 -7.83
C GLU A 176 4.46 18.21 -6.66
N ASN A 177 4.25 17.70 -5.44
CA ASN A 177 4.78 18.33 -4.23
C ASN A 177 5.92 17.50 -3.61
N LYS A 178 7.13 17.79 -4.08
CA LYS A 178 8.37 17.17 -3.59
C LYS A 178 8.61 17.42 -2.10
N GLU A 179 8.34 18.63 -1.64
CA GLU A 179 8.53 19.03 -0.24
C GLU A 179 7.63 18.20 0.67
N LYS A 180 6.37 18.02 0.29
CA LYS A 180 5.42 17.18 1.03
C LYS A 180 5.84 15.71 1.03
N CYS A 181 6.39 15.21 -0.06
CA CYS A 181 6.95 13.86 -0.09
C CYS A 181 8.09 13.68 0.93
N PHE A 182 8.99 14.65 1.06
CA PHE A 182 10.06 14.61 2.07
C PHE A 182 9.54 14.72 3.49
N GLU A 183 8.57 15.60 3.73
CA GLU A 183 7.93 15.75 5.04
C GLU A 183 7.28 14.43 5.47
N PHE A 184 6.42 13.87 4.63
CA PHE A 184 5.75 12.59 4.90
C PHE A 184 6.75 11.45 5.09
N SER A 185 7.74 11.34 4.22
CA SER A 185 8.79 10.33 4.33
C SER A 185 9.49 10.36 5.68
N LYS A 186 9.89 11.55 6.14
CA LYS A 186 10.57 11.75 7.42
C LYS A 186 9.66 11.38 8.60
N ASN A 187 8.45 11.94 8.62
CA ASN A 187 7.51 11.78 9.74
C ASN A 187 7.02 10.34 9.85
N ALA A 188 6.59 9.74 8.73
CA ALA A 188 6.14 8.35 8.68
C ALA A 188 7.23 7.38 9.15
N LYS A 189 8.48 7.59 8.69
CA LYS A 189 9.62 6.76 9.11
C LYS A 189 9.91 6.85 10.60
N GLN A 190 9.82 8.05 11.17
CA GLN A 190 9.99 8.28 12.60
C GLN A 190 8.92 7.53 13.41
N HIS A 191 7.66 7.66 13.03
CA HIS A 191 6.53 7.00 13.69
C HIS A 191 6.65 5.48 13.57
N ALA A 192 6.88 4.95 12.36
CA ALA A 192 7.00 3.52 12.12
C ALA A 192 8.14 2.85 12.90
N LYS A 193 9.27 3.54 13.11
CA LYS A 193 10.37 3.04 13.94
C LYS A 193 9.93 2.79 15.40
N THR A 194 9.04 3.59 15.94
CA THR A 194 8.50 3.42 17.29
C THR A 194 7.42 2.33 17.30
N THR A 195 6.48 2.41 16.35
CA THR A 195 5.36 1.46 16.26
C THR A 195 5.83 0.02 16.05
N HIS A 196 6.83 -0.18 15.22
CA HIS A 196 7.33 -1.49 14.82
C HIS A 196 8.67 -1.87 15.49
N ASP A 197 9.03 -1.24 16.60
CA ASP A 197 10.23 -1.63 17.37
C ASP A 197 10.08 -3.05 17.91
N ALA A 198 10.95 -3.96 17.45
CA ALA A 198 10.87 -5.38 17.78
C ALA A 198 11.03 -5.66 19.28
N ASN A 199 11.91 -4.91 19.96
CA ASN A 199 12.18 -5.14 21.38
C ASN A 199 11.02 -4.63 22.24
N GLN A 200 10.51 -3.44 21.93
CA GLN A 200 9.35 -2.88 22.63
C GLN A 200 8.10 -3.76 22.45
N ASN A 201 7.84 -4.20 21.22
CA ASN A 201 6.70 -5.06 20.91
C ASN A 201 6.82 -6.42 21.57
N LEU A 202 8.00 -7.04 21.61
CA LEU A 202 8.24 -8.28 22.32
C LEU A 202 8.01 -8.11 23.85
N SER A 203 8.53 -7.04 24.43
CA SER A 203 8.33 -6.75 25.86
C SER A 203 6.84 -6.58 26.20
N ALA A 204 6.13 -5.76 25.41
CA ALA A 204 4.70 -5.55 25.58
C ALA A 204 3.90 -6.86 25.46
N LEU A 205 4.25 -7.72 24.50
CA LEU A 205 3.61 -9.03 24.34
C LEU A 205 3.83 -9.94 25.55
N ILE A 206 5.05 -10.02 26.05
CA ILE A 206 5.38 -10.79 27.25
C ILE A 206 4.58 -10.29 28.47
N ASP A 207 4.47 -8.99 28.65
CA ASP A 207 3.71 -8.41 29.77
C ASP A 207 2.21 -8.69 29.67
N ILE A 208 1.65 -8.70 28.46
CA ILE A 208 0.27 -9.14 28.22
C ILE A 208 0.08 -10.59 28.67
N TYR A 209 0.96 -11.52 28.25
CA TYR A 209 0.86 -12.92 28.64
C TYR A 209 0.99 -13.10 30.16
N ARG A 210 1.94 -12.41 30.80
CA ARG A 210 2.11 -12.45 32.26
C ARG A 210 0.84 -11.98 32.99
N SER A 211 0.23 -10.90 32.52
CA SER A 211 -1.01 -10.36 33.09
C SER A 211 -2.20 -11.33 33.00
N ILE A 212 -2.25 -12.11 31.90
CA ILE A 212 -3.29 -13.12 31.70
C ILE A 212 -3.06 -14.33 32.65
N ALA A 213 -1.82 -14.83 32.73
CA ALA A 213 -1.47 -15.94 33.59
C ALA A 213 -1.83 -15.65 35.06
N GLN A 214 -1.49 -14.47 35.59
CA GLN A 214 -1.83 -14.04 36.95
C GLN A 214 -3.34 -13.94 37.21
N LYS A 215 -4.16 -13.73 36.18
CA LYS A 215 -5.63 -13.70 36.34
C LYS A 215 -6.26 -15.09 36.40
N ILE A 216 -5.58 -16.09 35.82
CA ILE A 216 -6.07 -17.49 35.84
C ILE A 216 -5.76 -18.19 37.15
N GLU A 217 -4.71 -17.75 37.86
CA GLU A 217 -4.30 -18.29 39.16
C GLU A 217 -5.10 -17.73 40.36
N ARG A 218 -6.00 -16.79 40.13
CA ARG A 218 -6.93 -16.23 41.11
C ARG A 218 -8.34 -16.77 40.92
#